data_048411664f5f40d1591afba17ece2776
#
_entry.id   048411664f5f40d1591afba17ece2776
#
_cell.length_a   1.000
_cell.length_b   1.000
_cell.length_c   1.000
_cell.angle_alpha   90.00
_cell.angle_beta   90.00
_cell.angle_gamma   90.00
#
_symmetry.space_group_name_H-M   'P 1'
#
loop_
_entity.id
_entity.type
_entity.pdbx_description
1 polymer ?
#
loop_
_entity_poly.entity_id
_entity_poly.type
_entity_poly.pdbx_seq_one_letter_code
_entity_poly.pdbx_strand_id
1 'polypeptide(L)'
;EADEPVTWDYLLHTVINPMNVTKKDKFVHIQATNKNGASDAYLFSSGTLKTDTTSQFFVPAVNWLRADAKGKFAAYPNHWHFTATSEKQKTYRFATIINTHPLSRPVADPEILPDGRIKAGSWIIKVNVSAEGTPSFFIRSTRKGEDVNITYKGGATIVREDGYETT
;
A
#
# COMPACT_ATOMS: atom_id res chain seq x y z
N GLU A 1 -15.53 7.76 -3.16
CA GLU A 1 -16.49 8.83 -2.86
C GLU A 1 -17.83 8.20 -2.45
N ALA A 2 -18.46 8.71 -1.40
CA ALA A 2 -19.73 8.21 -0.87
C ALA A 2 -20.74 9.37 -0.75
N ASP A 3 -22.04 9.04 -0.83
CA ASP A 3 -23.11 10.03 -0.71
C ASP A 3 -23.18 10.61 0.71
N GLU A 4 -22.95 9.75 1.71
CA GLU A 4 -22.91 10.13 3.12
C GLU A 4 -21.52 9.87 3.74
N PRO A 5 -21.14 10.57 4.83
CA PRO A 5 -19.86 10.31 5.50
C PRO A 5 -19.77 8.89 6.06
N VAL A 6 -18.78 8.13 5.55
CA VAL A 6 -18.48 6.76 5.97
C VAL A 6 -17.02 6.63 6.41
N THR A 7 -16.69 5.58 7.11
CA THR A 7 -15.30 5.19 7.36
C THR A 7 -14.75 4.45 6.14
N TRP A 8 -13.49 4.69 5.83
CA TRP A 8 -12.77 4.03 4.74
C TRP A 8 -11.68 3.16 5.32
N ASP A 9 -11.65 1.91 4.91
CA ASP A 9 -10.64 0.96 5.35
C ASP A 9 -9.65 0.66 4.24
N TYR A 10 -8.36 0.76 4.58
CA TYR A 10 -7.26 0.20 3.80
C TYR A 10 -6.84 -1.11 4.44
N LEU A 11 -6.78 -2.17 3.65
CA LEU A 11 -6.46 -3.51 4.11
C LEU A 11 -5.17 -4.01 3.44
N LEU A 12 -4.27 -4.58 4.24
CA LEU A 12 -3.08 -5.27 3.76
C LEU A 12 -2.96 -6.62 4.47
N HIS A 13 -2.73 -7.67 3.70
CA HIS A 13 -2.60 -9.02 4.23
C HIS A 13 -1.23 -9.60 3.94
N THR A 14 -0.68 -10.35 4.92
CA THR A 14 0.49 -11.20 4.74
C THR A 14 0.18 -12.63 5.15
N VAL A 15 0.98 -13.60 4.69
CA VAL A 15 0.61 -15.00 4.86
C VAL A 15 0.89 -15.50 6.29
N ILE A 16 2.13 -15.58 6.71
CA ILE A 16 2.48 -16.29 7.95
C ILE A 16 3.19 -15.38 8.96
N ASN A 17 4.01 -14.46 8.48
CA ASN A 17 4.86 -13.66 9.34
C ASN A 17 4.13 -12.38 9.82
N PRO A 18 4.34 -11.98 11.07
CA PRO A 18 3.78 -10.74 11.59
C PRO A 18 4.28 -9.53 10.79
N MET A 19 3.44 -8.52 10.76
CA MET A 19 3.79 -7.21 10.21
C MET A 19 4.29 -6.29 11.32
N ASN A 20 5.39 -5.58 11.06
CA ASN A 20 5.83 -4.47 11.88
C ASN A 20 5.19 -3.19 11.37
N VAL A 21 4.45 -2.50 12.21
CA VAL A 21 3.77 -1.24 11.85
C VAL A 21 4.36 -0.09 12.63
N THR A 22 4.82 0.94 11.92
CA THR A 22 5.38 2.15 12.50
C THR A 22 4.67 3.37 11.94
N LYS A 23 4.09 4.20 12.80
CA LYS A 23 3.54 5.50 12.40
C LYS A 23 4.66 6.52 12.31
N LYS A 24 4.79 7.15 11.18
CA LYS A 24 5.66 8.30 10.91
C LYS A 24 4.78 9.56 10.76
N ASP A 25 5.40 10.73 10.75
CA ASP A 25 4.67 12.00 10.60
C ASP A 25 3.82 12.07 9.32
N LYS A 26 4.31 11.53 8.21
CA LYS A 26 3.67 11.66 6.88
C LYS A 26 3.11 10.36 6.30
N PHE A 27 3.42 9.23 6.90
CA PHE A 27 2.98 7.93 6.39
C PHE A 27 2.96 6.87 7.50
N VAL A 28 2.26 5.78 7.24
CA VAL A 28 2.36 4.56 8.04
C VAL A 28 3.28 3.59 7.28
N HIS A 29 4.34 3.13 7.93
CA HIS A 29 5.24 2.11 7.41
C HIS A 29 4.80 0.74 7.91
N ILE A 30 4.52 -0.18 6.99
CA ILE A 30 4.14 -1.56 7.26
C ILE A 30 5.20 -2.45 6.61
N GLN A 31 5.93 -3.20 7.43
CA GLN A 31 6.95 -4.13 6.95
C GLN A 31 6.53 -5.56 7.22
N ALA A 32 6.55 -6.37 6.17
CA ALA A 32 6.40 -7.81 6.24
C ALA A 32 7.70 -8.49 5.80
N THR A 33 8.16 -9.48 6.57
CA THR A 33 9.40 -10.18 6.29
C THR A 33 9.19 -11.68 6.19
N ASN A 34 10.03 -12.34 5.41
CA ASN A 34 10.20 -13.78 5.43
C ASN A 34 11.71 -14.12 5.47
N LYS A 35 12.05 -15.40 5.40
CA LYS A 35 13.45 -15.84 5.47
C LYS A 35 14.36 -15.28 4.36
N ASN A 36 13.80 -14.83 3.24
CA ASN A 36 14.56 -14.44 2.04
C ASN A 36 14.49 -12.94 1.75
N GLY A 37 13.43 -12.25 2.20
CA GLY A 37 13.22 -10.86 1.84
C GLY A 37 12.23 -10.13 2.74
N ALA A 38 12.07 -8.87 2.45
CA ALA A 38 11.09 -7.99 3.06
C ALA A 38 10.24 -7.30 1.99
N SER A 39 9.05 -6.89 2.41
CA SER A 39 8.18 -5.99 1.67
C SER A 39 7.84 -4.82 2.59
N ASP A 40 8.22 -3.63 2.20
CA ASP A 40 7.91 -2.39 2.89
C ASP A 40 6.78 -1.69 2.15
N ALA A 41 5.67 -1.44 2.83
CA ALA A 41 4.56 -0.65 2.33
C ALA A 41 4.50 0.67 3.10
N TYR A 42 4.50 1.78 2.37
CA TYR A 42 4.42 3.13 2.91
C TYR A 42 3.06 3.71 2.51
N LEU A 43 2.17 3.79 3.47
CA LEU A 43 0.79 4.23 3.29
C LEU A 43 0.65 5.71 3.60
N PHE A 44 0.32 6.49 2.58
CA PHE A 44 -0.04 7.90 2.64
C PHE A 44 -1.56 8.03 2.60
N SER A 45 -2.12 9.03 3.25
CA SER A 45 -3.57 9.23 3.32
C SER A 45 -3.95 10.70 3.39
N SER A 46 -5.21 10.99 3.07
CA SER A 46 -5.76 12.36 3.14
C SER A 46 -5.98 12.87 4.57
N GLY A 47 -5.92 12.02 5.57
CA GLY A 47 -6.14 12.39 6.98
C GLY A 47 -5.62 11.34 7.94
N THR A 48 -5.97 11.48 9.21
CA THR A 48 -5.55 10.58 10.28
C THR A 48 -6.13 9.18 10.12
N LEU A 49 -5.33 8.18 10.45
CA LEU A 49 -5.70 6.78 10.40
C LEU A 49 -5.59 6.13 11.79
N LYS A 50 -6.64 5.40 12.17
CA LYS A 50 -6.56 4.41 13.23
C LYS A 50 -6.05 3.11 12.62
N THR A 51 -4.98 2.53 13.16
CA THR A 51 -4.39 1.30 12.63
C THR A 51 -4.55 0.17 13.61
N ASP A 52 -4.79 -1.02 13.08
CA ASP A 52 -4.85 -2.26 13.83
C ASP A 52 -4.15 -3.40 13.08
N THR A 53 -3.69 -4.41 13.81
CA THR A 53 -3.04 -5.59 13.25
C THR A 53 -3.50 -6.82 13.99
N THR A 54 -4.02 -7.80 13.29
CA THR A 54 -4.47 -9.07 13.85
C THR A 54 -3.99 -10.26 13.04
N SER A 55 -3.77 -11.39 13.70
CA SER A 55 -3.44 -12.68 13.05
C SER A 55 -4.64 -13.60 12.93
N GLN A 56 -5.86 -13.14 13.22
CA GLN A 56 -7.04 -14.00 13.32
C GLN A 56 -8.06 -13.66 12.24
N PHE A 57 -8.66 -14.69 11.65
CA PHE A 57 -9.93 -14.58 10.95
C PHE A 57 -11.10 -14.68 11.95
N PHE A 58 -12.23 -14.07 11.64
CA PHE A 58 -13.46 -14.22 12.45
C PHE A 58 -13.91 -15.68 12.55
N VAL A 59 -13.76 -16.42 11.47
CA VAL A 59 -13.95 -17.85 11.41
C VAL A 59 -12.65 -18.47 10.90
N PRO A 60 -12.08 -19.49 11.59
CA PRO A 60 -10.88 -20.14 11.13
C PRO A 60 -11.07 -20.65 9.69
N ALA A 61 -10.16 -20.29 8.81
CA ALA A 61 -10.19 -20.78 7.44
C ALA A 61 -9.94 -22.29 7.40
N VAL A 62 -10.79 -23.02 6.73
CA VAL A 62 -10.76 -24.48 6.65
C VAL A 62 -10.44 -24.93 5.25
N ASN A 63 -9.48 -25.84 5.09
CA ASN A 63 -9.16 -26.42 3.81
C ASN A 63 -10.11 -27.59 3.49
N TRP A 64 -11.18 -27.31 2.76
CA TRP A 64 -12.19 -28.29 2.38
C TRP A 64 -11.68 -29.43 1.48
N LEU A 65 -10.51 -29.25 0.86
CA LEU A 65 -9.90 -30.26 -0.01
C LEU A 65 -8.98 -31.24 0.74
N ARG A 66 -8.71 -30.99 2.03
CA ARG A 66 -7.82 -31.80 2.86
C ARG A 66 -8.51 -32.20 4.15
N ALA A 67 -9.30 -33.27 4.07
CA ALA A 67 -9.79 -33.95 5.27
C ALA A 67 -8.80 -35.03 5.73
N ASP A 68 -8.63 -35.19 7.04
CA ASP A 68 -7.94 -36.33 7.61
C ASP A 68 -8.81 -37.62 7.51
N ALA A 69 -8.25 -38.76 7.94
CA ALA A 69 -8.96 -40.04 7.92
C ALA A 69 -10.25 -40.06 8.77
N LYS A 70 -10.47 -39.05 9.64
CA LYS A 70 -11.66 -38.87 10.47
C LYS A 70 -12.64 -37.85 9.88
N GLY A 71 -12.40 -37.36 8.68
CA GLY A 71 -13.20 -36.34 8.00
C GLY A 71 -13.04 -34.93 8.57
N LYS A 72 -12.02 -34.67 9.41
CA LYS A 72 -11.71 -33.34 9.91
C LYS A 72 -10.86 -32.61 8.91
N PHE A 73 -11.33 -31.45 8.48
CA PHE A 73 -10.59 -30.58 7.56
C PHE A 73 -9.39 -29.92 8.23
N ALA A 74 -8.27 -29.83 7.50
CA ALA A 74 -7.12 -29.10 7.96
C ALA A 74 -7.41 -27.59 8.03
N ALA A 75 -7.04 -26.94 9.11
CA ALA A 75 -7.09 -25.48 9.17
C ALA A 75 -5.97 -24.87 8.32
N TYR A 76 -6.28 -23.80 7.61
CA TYR A 76 -5.23 -22.94 7.07
C TYR A 76 -4.54 -22.17 8.18
N PRO A 77 -3.24 -21.85 8.06
CA PRO A 77 -2.59 -20.96 9.00
C PRO A 77 -3.28 -19.60 8.96
N ASN A 78 -3.38 -18.96 10.11
CA ASN A 78 -3.87 -17.61 10.20
C ASN A 78 -2.96 -16.67 9.39
N HIS A 79 -3.58 -15.74 8.68
CA HIS A 79 -2.87 -14.68 7.99
C HIS A 79 -2.86 -13.43 8.86
N TRP A 80 -1.81 -12.65 8.74
CA TRP A 80 -1.75 -11.35 9.36
C TRP A 80 -2.53 -10.33 8.51
N HIS A 81 -3.32 -9.54 9.19
CA HIS A 81 -4.15 -8.48 8.62
C HIS A 81 -3.75 -7.15 9.24
N PHE A 82 -3.46 -6.21 8.40
CA PHE A 82 -3.34 -4.80 8.79
C PHE A 82 -4.58 -4.07 8.28
N THR A 83 -5.17 -3.27 9.16
CA THR A 83 -6.30 -2.39 8.83
C THR A 83 -5.92 -0.96 9.20
N ALA A 84 -6.17 -0.02 8.29
CA ALA A 84 -6.09 1.39 8.58
C ALA A 84 -7.44 2.04 8.26
N THR A 85 -8.12 2.52 9.29
CA THR A 85 -9.48 3.06 9.23
C THR A 85 -9.45 4.57 9.36
N SER A 86 -10.11 5.29 8.45
CA SER A 86 -10.29 6.73 8.49
C SER A 86 -11.36 7.15 9.51
N GLU A 87 -11.39 8.43 9.84
CA GLU A 87 -12.61 9.06 10.35
C GLU A 87 -13.69 9.10 9.26
N LYS A 88 -14.96 9.33 9.66
CA LYS A 88 -16.08 9.42 8.71
C LYS A 88 -15.93 10.61 7.77
N GLN A 89 -15.86 10.35 6.48
CA GLN A 89 -15.74 11.37 5.42
C GLN A 89 -16.43 10.89 4.14
N LYS A 90 -16.89 11.84 3.30
CA LYS A 90 -17.48 11.51 1.99
C LYS A 90 -16.43 11.08 0.97
N THR A 91 -15.23 11.61 1.07
CA THR A 91 -14.12 11.31 0.17
C THR A 91 -12.88 11.05 0.98
N TYR A 92 -12.19 9.97 0.68
CA TYR A 92 -10.89 9.64 1.27
C TYR A 92 -9.95 9.09 0.21
N ARG A 93 -8.66 9.38 0.36
CA ARG A 93 -7.65 8.89 -0.58
C ARG A 93 -6.52 8.22 0.15
N PHE A 94 -6.10 7.13 -0.44
CA PHE A 94 -4.90 6.39 -0.05
C PHE A 94 -3.92 6.35 -1.22
N ALA A 95 -2.64 6.39 -0.90
CA ALA A 95 -1.57 6.07 -1.82
C ALA A 95 -0.56 5.18 -1.12
N THR A 96 -0.15 4.10 -1.76
CA THR A 96 0.80 3.16 -1.18
C THR A 96 1.98 2.98 -2.11
N ILE A 97 3.18 3.13 -1.56
CA ILE A 97 4.43 2.74 -2.21
C ILE A 97 4.83 1.40 -1.61
N ILE A 98 4.97 0.39 -2.44
CA ILE A 98 5.43 -0.94 -2.01
C ILE A 98 6.79 -1.20 -2.61
N ASN A 99 7.75 -1.54 -1.75
CA ASN A 99 9.10 -1.90 -2.14
C ASN A 99 9.45 -3.27 -1.59
N THR A 100 9.88 -4.18 -2.46
CA THR A 100 10.30 -5.52 -2.08
C THR A 100 11.80 -5.67 -2.30
N HIS A 101 12.49 -6.26 -1.34
CA HIS A 101 13.94 -6.39 -1.38
C HIS A 101 14.45 -7.61 -0.61
N PRO A 102 15.65 -8.13 -0.93
CA PRO A 102 16.33 -9.11 -0.10
C PRO A 102 16.66 -8.53 1.29
N LEU A 103 16.62 -9.33 2.34
CA LEU A 103 17.03 -8.89 3.69
C LEU A 103 18.44 -8.34 3.75
N SER A 104 19.34 -8.84 2.88
CA SER A 104 20.74 -8.37 2.77
C SER A 104 20.90 -6.98 2.14
N ARG A 105 19.82 -6.42 1.58
CA ARG A 105 19.83 -5.09 0.93
C ARG A 105 18.61 -4.29 1.36
N PRO A 106 18.56 -3.84 2.63
CA PRO A 106 17.46 -3.02 3.11
C PRO A 106 17.36 -1.72 2.30
N VAL A 107 16.15 -1.26 2.10
CA VAL A 107 15.87 0.02 1.43
C VAL A 107 15.66 1.12 2.48
N ALA A 108 16.00 2.34 2.11
CA ALA A 108 15.70 3.50 2.95
C ALA A 108 14.21 3.86 2.87
N ASP A 109 13.69 4.42 3.95
CA ASP A 109 12.35 5.03 3.94
C ASP A 109 12.25 6.10 2.84
N PRO A 110 11.05 6.32 2.29
CA PRO A 110 10.81 7.42 1.37
C PRO A 110 11.12 8.78 2.01
N GLU A 111 11.79 9.63 1.26
CA GLU A 111 12.09 11.01 1.63
C GLU A 111 11.01 11.94 1.07
N ILE A 112 10.40 12.77 1.92
CA ILE A 112 9.49 13.83 1.48
C ILE A 112 10.33 15.07 1.16
N LEU A 113 10.34 15.45 -0.11
CA LEU A 113 11.08 16.63 -0.57
C LEU A 113 10.35 17.93 -0.19
N PRO A 114 11.05 19.08 -0.16
CA PRO A 114 10.47 20.37 0.23
C PRO A 114 9.26 20.80 -0.62
N ASP A 115 9.17 20.33 -1.86
CA ASP A 115 8.06 20.60 -2.78
C ASP A 115 6.92 19.56 -2.70
N GLY A 116 6.94 18.70 -1.70
CA GLY A 116 5.95 17.66 -1.45
C GLY A 116 6.06 16.44 -2.33
N ARG A 117 7.07 16.33 -3.20
CA ARG A 117 7.36 15.09 -3.91
C ARG A 117 7.98 14.07 -2.97
N ILE A 118 7.82 12.80 -3.31
CA ILE A 118 8.34 11.66 -2.56
C ILE A 118 9.48 11.05 -3.38
N LYS A 119 10.66 10.95 -2.77
CA LYS A 119 11.78 10.20 -3.34
C LYS A 119 11.82 8.83 -2.69
N ALA A 120 11.62 7.77 -3.47
CA ALA A 120 11.65 6.37 -3.04
C ALA A 120 12.68 5.61 -3.90
N GLY A 121 13.87 5.38 -3.37
CA GLY A 121 14.99 4.83 -4.12
C GLY A 121 15.31 5.68 -5.36
N SER A 122 15.21 5.10 -6.55
CA SER A 122 15.41 5.79 -7.83
C SER A 122 14.14 6.42 -8.42
N TRP A 123 13.08 6.56 -7.65
CA TRP A 123 11.81 7.11 -8.12
C TRP A 123 11.50 8.44 -7.47
N ILE A 124 11.01 9.38 -8.27
CA ILE A 124 10.38 10.62 -7.81
C ILE A 124 8.89 10.50 -8.08
N ILE A 125 8.10 10.62 -7.03
CA ILE A 125 6.66 10.43 -7.04
C ILE A 125 6.01 11.70 -6.52
N LYS A 126 4.93 12.13 -7.15
CA LYS A 126 4.02 13.13 -6.62
C LYS A 126 2.62 12.55 -6.66
N VAL A 127 1.93 12.55 -5.54
CA VAL A 127 0.56 12.06 -5.45
C VAL A 127 -0.30 13.06 -4.72
N ASN A 128 -1.48 13.35 -5.26
CA ASN A 128 -2.46 14.14 -4.55
C ASN A 128 -3.33 13.23 -3.69
N VAL A 129 -2.99 13.13 -2.42
CA VAL A 129 -3.80 12.43 -1.41
C VAL A 129 -4.80 13.34 -0.71
N SER A 130 -4.85 14.65 -1.02
CA SER A 130 -5.90 15.52 -0.48
C SER A 130 -7.28 15.02 -0.90
N ALA A 131 -8.24 15.00 0.03
CA ALA A 131 -9.63 14.67 -0.27
C ALA A 131 -10.26 15.67 -1.27
N GLU A 132 -9.70 16.88 -1.34
CA GLU A 132 -10.13 17.93 -2.24
C GLU A 132 -9.40 17.89 -3.59
N GLY A 133 -10.05 18.40 -4.62
CA GLY A 133 -9.50 18.53 -5.96
C GLY A 133 -9.42 17.21 -6.72
N THR A 134 -8.84 17.26 -7.90
CA THR A 134 -8.75 16.12 -8.81
C THR A 134 -7.69 15.12 -8.36
N PRO A 135 -7.99 13.80 -8.29
CA PRO A 135 -6.98 12.77 -8.05
C PRO A 135 -5.88 12.84 -9.12
N SER A 136 -4.64 12.83 -8.69
CA SER A 136 -3.52 12.84 -9.63
C SER A 136 -2.29 12.17 -9.03
N PHE A 137 -1.47 11.58 -9.90
CA PHE A 137 -0.12 11.17 -9.55
C PHE A 137 0.84 11.44 -10.70
N PHE A 138 2.10 11.55 -10.34
CA PHE A 138 3.23 11.61 -11.25
C PHE A 138 4.29 10.66 -10.72
N ILE A 139 4.95 9.91 -11.61
CA ILE A 139 6.07 9.04 -11.27
C ILE A 139 7.14 9.15 -12.34
N ARG A 140 8.40 9.30 -11.94
CA ARG A 140 9.55 9.40 -12.81
C ARG A 140 10.73 8.60 -12.27
N SER A 141 11.42 7.85 -13.15
CA SER A 141 12.72 7.25 -12.83
C SER A 141 13.81 8.33 -12.79
N THR A 142 14.76 8.19 -11.89
CA THR A 142 15.99 8.99 -11.83
C THR A 142 17.20 8.22 -12.31
N ARG A 143 17.03 6.98 -12.79
CA ARG A 143 18.12 6.19 -13.34
C ARG A 143 18.52 6.71 -14.71
N LYS A 144 19.82 6.79 -14.93
CA LYS A 144 20.37 7.20 -16.23
C LYS A 144 19.98 6.19 -17.32
N GLY A 145 19.36 6.68 -18.39
CA GLY A 145 18.91 5.86 -19.52
C GLY A 145 17.54 5.19 -19.33
N GLU A 146 16.84 5.46 -18.22
CA GLU A 146 15.45 5.07 -18.03
C GLU A 146 14.55 6.31 -18.17
N ASP A 147 13.91 6.47 -19.31
CA ASP A 147 12.92 7.53 -19.56
C ASP A 147 11.52 7.03 -19.18
N VAL A 148 11.30 6.79 -17.89
CA VAL A 148 9.97 6.51 -17.37
C VAL A 148 9.42 7.76 -16.72
N ASN A 149 8.37 8.31 -17.33
CA ASN A 149 7.65 9.47 -16.83
C ASN A 149 6.15 9.22 -17.06
N ILE A 150 5.41 9.03 -15.98
CA ILE A 150 3.97 8.71 -16.04
C ILE A 150 3.23 9.76 -15.25
N THR A 151 2.25 10.39 -15.87
CA THR A 151 1.35 11.33 -15.22
C THR A 151 -0.10 10.86 -15.37
N TYR A 152 -0.85 10.89 -14.27
CA TYR A 152 -2.30 10.67 -14.25
C TYR A 152 -3.00 11.86 -13.61
N LYS A 153 -4.10 12.28 -14.22
CA LYS A 153 -4.95 13.34 -13.69
C LYS A 153 -6.41 13.00 -13.99
N GLY A 154 -7.12 12.63 -12.95
CA GLY A 154 -8.52 12.23 -12.85
C GLY A 154 -9.35 12.09 -14.11
N GLY A 155 -9.68 10.87 -14.48
CA GLY A 155 -10.53 10.55 -15.64
C GLY A 155 -9.89 10.77 -17.01
N ALA A 156 -8.63 11.17 -17.06
CA ALA A 156 -7.93 11.49 -18.29
C ALA A 156 -6.66 10.65 -18.48
N THR A 157 -6.26 10.58 -19.67
CA THR A 157 -5.09 10.05 -20.33
C THR A 157 -3.86 9.86 -19.43
N ILE A 158 -3.33 8.65 -19.41
CA ILE A 158 -1.98 8.39 -18.92
C ILE A 158 -1.02 8.82 -20.04
N VAL A 159 -0.32 9.93 -19.85
CA VAL A 159 0.72 10.36 -20.78
C VAL A 159 2.03 9.70 -20.39
N ARG A 160 2.58 8.90 -21.30
CA ARG A 160 3.97 8.44 -21.26
C ARG A 160 4.79 9.32 -22.17
N GLU A 161 5.94 9.81 -21.71
CA GLU A 161 6.85 10.58 -22.58
C GLU A 161 7.49 9.73 -23.72
N ASP A 162 7.30 8.42 -23.70
CA ASP A 162 7.65 7.51 -24.81
C ASP A 162 6.65 7.52 -25.98
N GLY A 163 5.64 8.38 -25.95
CA GLY A 163 4.69 8.59 -27.03
C GLY A 163 3.50 7.63 -27.09
N TYR A 164 3.32 6.76 -26.09
CA TYR A 164 2.12 5.93 -26.00
C TYR A 164 1.07 6.61 -25.13
N GLU A 165 -0.05 7.00 -25.74
CA GLU A 165 -1.27 7.39 -25.03
C GLU A 165 -2.16 6.16 -24.87
N THR A 166 -2.60 5.88 -23.62
CA THR A 166 -3.66 4.90 -23.36
C THR A 166 -4.86 5.66 -22.79
N THR A 167 -5.95 5.64 -23.51
CA THR A 167 -7.28 6.11 -23.05
C THR A 167 -7.98 5.04 -22.24
#